data_51970098cb573bc2fa0e959320abb404
#
_entry.id   51970098cb573bc2fa0e959320abb404
#
_cell.length_a   1.000
_cell.length_b   1.000
_cell.length_c   1.000
_cell.angle_alpha   90.00
_cell.angle_beta   90.00
_cell.angle_gamma   90.00
#
_symmetry.space_group_name_H-M   'P 1'
#
loop_
_entity.id
_entity.type
_entity.pdbx_description
1 polymer ?
#
loop_
_entity_poly.entity_id
_entity_poly.type
_entity_poly.pdbx_seq_one_letter_code
_entity_poly.pdbx_strand_id
1 'polypeptide(L)'
;EGWLSGLLEQVAAENSSDLELAVAFPVPADTEVPWRLQIAMPREKEDREHLQTNTDAETYNITCYGFHEDTVHPDRYQSLLEEELHRITEDFSPDVIHCFGTEYPHTLAVCRVFPHKEKILVGIQGICTLCAEAYFADMPESEIHKTTFRDLVKKDTLRSQQEKFARRGVMEREAIELAGNITGRTAWDRVVTTAWNPKAHYY
;
A
#
# COMPACT_ATOMS: atom_id res chain seq x y z
N GLU A 1 2.15 -2.00 -16.84
CA GLU A 1 3.25 -2.36 -15.91
C GLU A 1 3.54 -1.14 -15.04
N GLY A 2 3.52 -1.31 -13.74
CA GLY A 2 3.74 -0.24 -12.77
C GLY A 2 5.10 -0.39 -12.08
N TRP A 3 5.53 0.64 -11.36
CA TRP A 3 6.79 0.62 -10.61
C TRP A 3 6.87 -0.49 -9.55
N LEU A 4 5.72 -0.93 -9.00
CA LEU A 4 5.66 -2.08 -8.08
C LEU A 4 6.06 -3.39 -8.74
N SER A 5 5.69 -3.60 -10.02
CA SER A 5 6.13 -4.79 -10.78
C SER A 5 7.63 -4.80 -10.95
N GLY A 6 8.23 -3.64 -11.34
CA GLY A 6 9.67 -3.52 -11.48
C GLY A 6 10.42 -3.72 -10.15
N LEU A 7 9.88 -3.22 -9.04
CA LEU A 7 10.47 -3.49 -7.72
C LEU A 7 10.41 -4.97 -7.37
N LEU A 8 9.27 -5.62 -7.63
CA LEU A 8 9.11 -7.05 -7.37
C LEU A 8 10.10 -7.89 -8.19
N GLU A 9 10.23 -7.59 -9.48
CA GLU A 9 11.20 -8.22 -10.39
C GLU A 9 12.64 -8.03 -9.88
N GLN A 10 13.01 -6.82 -9.44
CA GLN A 10 14.34 -6.53 -8.92
C GLN A 10 14.62 -7.29 -7.62
N VAL A 11 13.70 -7.26 -6.65
CA VAL A 11 13.83 -8.00 -5.39
C VAL A 11 13.94 -9.49 -5.65
N ALA A 12 13.16 -9.99 -6.59
CA ALA A 12 13.18 -11.39 -6.96
C ALA A 12 14.46 -11.81 -7.71
N ALA A 13 15.02 -10.93 -8.56
CA ALA A 13 16.27 -11.17 -9.28
C ALA A 13 17.49 -11.21 -8.33
N GLU A 14 17.50 -10.36 -7.31
CA GLU A 14 18.54 -10.33 -6.26
C GLU A 14 18.35 -11.42 -5.20
N ASN A 15 17.26 -12.19 -5.30
CA ASN A 15 16.92 -13.18 -4.30
C ASN A 15 18.02 -14.23 -4.16
N SER A 16 18.74 -14.15 -3.06
CA SER A 16 19.55 -15.26 -2.55
C SER A 16 18.63 -16.35 -2.02
N SER A 17 19.14 -17.58 -1.87
CA SER A 17 18.40 -18.72 -1.29
C SER A 17 17.76 -18.45 0.08
N ASP A 18 18.05 -17.30 0.68
CA ASP A 18 17.71 -16.94 2.06
C ASP A 18 16.53 -15.95 2.16
N LEU A 19 15.97 -15.53 1.02
CA LEU A 19 14.80 -14.63 0.99
C LEU A 19 13.54 -15.36 0.53
N GLU A 20 12.54 -15.44 1.39
CA GLU A 20 11.20 -15.87 1.03
C GLU A 20 10.31 -14.62 0.82
N LEU A 21 9.66 -14.53 -0.34
CA LEU A 21 8.89 -13.36 -0.73
C LEU A 21 7.39 -13.66 -0.77
N ALA A 22 6.60 -12.78 -0.15
CA ALA A 22 5.16 -12.78 -0.29
C ALA A 22 4.64 -11.41 -0.73
N VAL A 23 3.52 -11.41 -1.44
CA VAL A 23 2.77 -10.21 -1.84
C VAL A 23 1.34 -10.34 -1.37
N ALA A 24 0.86 -9.39 -0.58
CA ALA A 24 -0.54 -9.27 -0.22
C ALA A 24 -1.19 -8.11 -1.00
N PHE A 25 -2.37 -8.34 -1.56
CA PHE A 25 -3.06 -7.34 -2.38
C PHE A 25 -4.57 -7.36 -2.14
N PRO A 26 -5.23 -6.18 -2.23
CA PRO A 26 -6.66 -6.09 -2.08
C PRO A 26 -7.40 -6.70 -3.27
N VAL A 27 -8.48 -7.40 -2.99
CA VAL A 27 -9.45 -7.89 -3.97
C VAL A 27 -10.84 -7.34 -3.65
N PRO A 28 -11.68 -7.06 -4.66
CA PRO A 28 -13.05 -6.64 -4.42
C PRO A 28 -13.83 -7.68 -3.60
N ALA A 29 -14.75 -7.21 -2.75
CA ALA A 29 -15.51 -8.08 -1.84
C ALA A 29 -16.37 -9.16 -2.52
N ASP A 30 -16.71 -8.97 -3.80
CA ASP A 30 -17.48 -9.87 -4.63
C ASP A 30 -16.61 -10.82 -5.47
N THR A 31 -15.31 -10.78 -5.31
CA THR A 31 -14.35 -11.57 -6.08
C THR A 31 -13.94 -12.81 -5.30
N GLU A 32 -14.26 -13.99 -5.82
CA GLU A 32 -13.73 -15.25 -5.30
C GLU A 32 -12.28 -15.44 -5.80
N VAL A 33 -11.31 -15.35 -4.90
CA VAL A 33 -9.91 -15.67 -5.18
C VAL A 33 -9.39 -16.64 -4.13
N PRO A 34 -8.46 -17.53 -4.49
CA PRO A 34 -7.71 -18.27 -3.48
C PRO A 34 -7.03 -17.27 -2.53
N TRP A 35 -7.29 -17.40 -1.24
CA TRP A 35 -6.68 -16.50 -0.25
C TRP A 35 -5.14 -16.61 -0.22
N ARG A 36 -4.60 -17.74 -0.69
CA ARG A 36 -3.18 -18.00 -0.84
C ARG A 36 -2.92 -18.74 -2.15
N LEU A 37 -1.94 -18.27 -2.92
CA LEU A 37 -1.48 -18.87 -4.17
C LEU A 37 0.04 -18.78 -4.25
N GLN A 38 0.69 -19.80 -4.78
CA GLN A 38 2.10 -19.73 -5.14
C GLN A 38 2.25 -19.55 -6.65
N ILE A 39 3.06 -18.58 -7.04
CA ILE A 39 3.35 -18.26 -8.44
C ILE A 39 4.84 -18.44 -8.67
N ALA A 40 5.18 -19.30 -9.65
CA ALA A 40 6.55 -19.43 -10.12
C ALA A 40 6.83 -18.33 -11.16
N MET A 41 7.82 -17.48 -10.90
CA MET A 41 8.26 -16.42 -11.79
C MET A 41 9.60 -16.78 -12.41
N PRO A 42 9.81 -16.55 -13.71
CA PRO A 42 11.11 -16.79 -14.33
C PRO A 42 12.12 -15.73 -13.86
N ARG A 43 13.34 -16.12 -13.57
CA ARG A 43 14.46 -15.16 -13.42
C ARG A 43 14.85 -14.66 -14.81
N GLU A 44 14.69 -13.36 -15.05
CA GLU A 44 15.29 -12.74 -16.22
C GLU A 44 16.81 -12.66 -16.00
N LYS A 45 17.58 -13.35 -16.83
CA LYS A 45 19.04 -13.14 -16.88
C LYS A 45 19.31 -11.88 -17.69
N GLU A 46 19.80 -10.82 -17.07
CA GLU A 46 20.58 -9.80 -17.77
C GLU A 46 21.79 -10.48 -18.39
N ASP A 47 21.93 -10.46 -19.70
CA ASP A 47 22.95 -11.05 -20.57
C ASP A 47 22.53 -12.29 -21.36
N ARG A 48 21.63 -12.07 -22.34
CA ARG A 48 21.37 -13.08 -23.39
C ARG A 48 22.32 -13.02 -24.59
N GLU A 49 23.45 -12.34 -24.54
CA GLU A 49 24.29 -12.24 -25.74
C GLU A 49 25.34 -13.36 -25.91
N HIS A 50 25.66 -14.22 -24.94
CA HIS A 50 26.79 -15.15 -25.09
C HIS A 50 26.63 -16.59 -24.56
N LEU A 51 25.45 -17.11 -24.25
CA LEU A 51 25.34 -18.54 -23.91
C LEU A 51 24.19 -19.24 -24.64
N GLN A 52 24.56 -19.94 -25.70
CA GLN A 52 23.82 -21.11 -26.19
C GLN A 52 23.89 -22.21 -25.12
N THR A 53 22.73 -22.85 -24.88
CA THR A 53 22.49 -24.10 -24.14
C THR A 53 22.40 -23.98 -22.59
N ASN A 54 21.25 -24.10 -22.08
CA ASN A 54 20.61 -25.08 -21.24
C ASN A 54 19.34 -24.53 -20.55
N THR A 55 18.32 -25.29 -20.67
CA THR A 55 16.88 -25.01 -20.52
C THR A 55 16.37 -25.13 -19.11
N ASP A 56 17.12 -24.78 -18.10
CA ASP A 56 16.55 -24.62 -16.75
C ASP A 56 16.55 -23.13 -16.41
N ALA A 57 15.46 -22.44 -16.82
CA ALA A 57 15.17 -21.12 -16.29
C ALA A 57 14.99 -21.27 -14.78
N GLU A 58 15.94 -20.77 -14.02
CA GLU A 58 15.76 -20.67 -12.56
C GLU A 58 14.48 -19.89 -12.30
N THR A 59 13.55 -20.50 -11.60
CA THR A 59 12.32 -19.84 -11.17
C THR A 59 12.42 -19.54 -9.68
N TYR A 60 11.81 -18.45 -9.26
CA TYR A 60 11.58 -18.17 -7.86
C TYR A 60 10.07 -18.23 -7.58
N ASN A 61 9.71 -18.67 -6.38
CA ASN A 61 8.34 -18.76 -5.97
C ASN A 61 7.96 -17.54 -5.14
N ILE A 62 6.83 -16.93 -5.49
CA ILE A 62 6.21 -15.86 -4.71
C ILE A 62 4.93 -16.41 -4.10
N THR A 63 4.76 -16.22 -2.80
CA THR A 63 3.48 -16.47 -2.16
C THR A 63 2.59 -15.23 -2.30
N CYS A 64 1.41 -15.39 -2.88
CA CYS A 64 0.44 -14.33 -3.09
C CYS A 64 -0.75 -14.53 -2.16
N TYR A 65 -1.17 -13.45 -1.48
CA TYR A 65 -2.36 -13.44 -0.61
C TYR A 65 -3.36 -12.41 -1.12
N GLY A 66 -4.60 -12.85 -1.32
CA GLY A 66 -5.73 -11.95 -1.56
C GLY A 66 -6.44 -11.62 -0.25
N PHE A 67 -6.74 -10.36 0.02
CA PHE A 67 -7.60 -9.92 1.11
C PHE A 67 -8.70 -9.00 0.59
N HIS A 68 -9.88 -9.03 1.20
CA HIS A 68 -11.03 -8.27 0.72
C HIS A 68 -11.03 -6.84 1.24
N GLU A 69 -11.12 -5.88 0.32
CA GLU A 69 -11.19 -4.46 0.65
C GLU A 69 -12.14 -3.71 -0.30
N ASP A 70 -12.93 -2.79 0.23
CA ASP A 70 -13.71 -1.86 -0.58
C ASP A 70 -12.80 -0.76 -1.15
N THR A 71 -12.15 -1.05 -2.26
CA THR A 71 -11.26 -0.10 -2.95
C THR A 71 -12.00 1.07 -3.61
N VAL A 72 -13.34 0.99 -3.71
CA VAL A 72 -14.18 2.08 -4.22
C VAL A 72 -14.42 3.16 -3.15
N HIS A 73 -14.46 2.75 -1.88
CA HIS A 73 -14.65 3.66 -0.75
C HIS A 73 -13.49 3.55 0.25
N PRO A 74 -12.26 3.93 -0.14
CA PRO A 74 -11.08 3.81 0.72
C PRO A 74 -11.11 4.74 1.94
N ASP A 75 -12.11 5.60 2.03
CA ASP A 75 -12.40 6.47 3.17
C ASP A 75 -13.18 5.76 4.28
N ARG A 76 -13.46 4.46 4.15
CA ARG A 76 -14.20 3.64 5.11
C ARG A 76 -13.35 2.50 5.62
N TYR A 77 -13.13 2.46 6.91
CA TYR A 77 -12.44 1.36 7.55
C TYR A 77 -13.36 0.15 7.72
N GLN A 78 -12.86 -1.02 7.38
CA GLN A 78 -13.56 -2.30 7.53
C GLN A 78 -12.81 -3.17 8.53
N SER A 79 -13.47 -3.55 9.63
CA SER A 79 -12.84 -4.38 10.68
C SER A 79 -12.41 -5.77 10.19
N LEU A 80 -13.05 -6.30 9.14
CA LEU A 80 -12.68 -7.57 8.52
C LEU A 80 -11.23 -7.57 8.02
N LEU A 81 -10.69 -6.42 7.63
CA LEU A 81 -9.29 -6.28 7.23
C LEU A 81 -8.32 -6.74 8.33
N GLU A 82 -8.64 -6.47 9.60
CA GLU A 82 -7.80 -6.88 10.71
C GLU A 82 -7.71 -8.40 10.83
N GLU A 83 -8.84 -9.09 10.66
CA GLU A 83 -8.89 -10.56 10.73
C GLU A 83 -8.12 -11.21 9.56
N GLU A 84 -8.35 -10.72 8.34
CA GLU A 84 -7.70 -11.27 7.15
C GLU A 84 -6.20 -11.00 7.14
N LEU A 85 -5.76 -9.79 7.47
CA LEU A 85 -4.34 -9.43 7.51
C LEU A 85 -3.61 -10.09 8.68
N HIS A 86 -4.27 -10.26 9.83
CA HIS A 86 -3.73 -11.05 10.92
C HIS A 86 -3.49 -12.49 10.48
N ARG A 87 -4.47 -13.12 9.83
CA ARG A 87 -4.33 -14.47 9.29
C ARG A 87 -3.17 -14.60 8.30
N ILE A 88 -2.97 -13.61 7.42
CA ILE A 88 -1.85 -13.59 6.47
C ILE A 88 -0.52 -13.49 7.21
N THR A 89 -0.41 -12.61 8.20
CA THR A 89 0.83 -12.45 8.96
C THR A 89 1.16 -13.66 9.82
N GLU A 90 0.15 -14.37 10.34
CA GLU A 90 0.35 -15.64 11.07
C GLU A 90 0.81 -16.77 10.13
N ASP A 91 0.21 -16.87 8.93
CA ASP A 91 0.57 -17.92 7.96
C ASP A 91 1.97 -17.75 7.38
N PHE A 92 2.33 -16.51 7.02
CA PHE A 92 3.64 -16.23 6.40
C PHE A 92 4.75 -15.99 7.43
N SER A 93 4.42 -15.47 8.59
CA SER A 93 5.37 -15.10 9.66
C SER A 93 6.51 -14.18 9.19
N PRO A 94 6.20 -13.00 8.62
CA PRO A 94 7.21 -12.16 7.96
C PRO A 94 8.21 -11.57 8.95
N ASP A 95 9.48 -11.48 8.52
CA ASP A 95 10.52 -10.73 9.22
C ASP A 95 10.43 -9.23 8.95
N VAL A 96 9.88 -8.84 7.80
CA VAL A 96 9.63 -7.44 7.41
C VAL A 96 8.33 -7.36 6.62
N ILE A 97 7.52 -6.35 6.91
CA ILE A 97 6.34 -6.00 6.12
C ILE A 97 6.57 -4.60 5.53
N HIS A 98 6.54 -4.50 4.20
CA HIS A 98 6.57 -3.22 3.51
C HIS A 98 5.17 -2.87 2.98
N CYS A 99 4.55 -1.85 3.57
CA CYS A 99 3.27 -1.30 3.12
C CYS A 99 3.53 -0.17 2.12
N PHE A 100 2.95 -0.28 0.93
CA PHE A 100 3.11 0.71 -0.15
C PHE A 100 1.94 1.68 -0.17
N GLY A 101 2.13 2.83 0.48
CA GLY A 101 1.12 3.88 0.59
C GLY A 101 0.29 3.79 1.86
N THR A 102 -0.37 4.89 2.16
CA THR A 102 -1.25 5.09 3.33
C THR A 102 -2.66 5.45 2.91
N GLU A 103 -2.91 5.45 1.59
CA GLU A 103 -4.16 5.92 1.01
C GLU A 103 -5.34 4.96 1.19
N TYR A 104 -5.05 3.71 1.61
CA TYR A 104 -6.03 2.66 1.80
C TYR A 104 -6.01 2.11 3.22
N PRO A 105 -7.15 1.65 3.75
CA PRO A 105 -7.29 1.17 5.13
C PRO A 105 -6.40 -0.02 5.50
N HIS A 106 -6.00 -0.85 4.53
CA HIS A 106 -5.19 -2.05 4.81
C HIS A 106 -3.84 -1.72 5.47
N THR A 107 -3.20 -0.59 5.15
CA THR A 107 -1.96 -0.17 5.83
C THR A 107 -2.19 0.05 7.32
N LEU A 108 -3.28 0.73 7.68
CA LEU A 108 -3.66 0.88 9.09
C LEU A 108 -3.96 -0.47 9.74
N ALA A 109 -4.69 -1.35 9.06
CA ALA A 109 -5.03 -2.66 9.59
C ALA A 109 -3.77 -3.50 9.88
N VAL A 110 -2.79 -3.53 8.98
CA VAL A 110 -1.48 -4.16 9.23
C VAL A 110 -0.81 -3.52 10.43
N CYS A 111 -0.76 -2.18 10.50
CA CYS A 111 -0.16 -1.47 11.62
C CYS A 111 -0.86 -1.76 12.95
N ARG A 112 -2.13 -2.12 12.97
CA ARG A 112 -2.86 -2.51 14.17
C ARG A 112 -2.58 -3.95 14.59
N VAL A 113 -2.70 -4.91 13.65
CA VAL A 113 -2.68 -6.34 13.99
C VAL A 113 -1.29 -6.92 14.14
N PHE A 114 -0.30 -6.45 13.36
CA PHE A 114 1.05 -7.00 13.44
C PHE A 114 1.77 -6.49 14.69
N PRO A 115 2.17 -7.38 15.63
CA PRO A 115 2.68 -6.96 16.94
C PRO A 115 4.05 -6.27 16.87
N HIS A 116 4.88 -6.64 15.89
CA HIS A 116 6.27 -6.20 15.75
C HIS A 116 6.35 -4.93 14.90
N LYS A 117 6.06 -3.78 15.50
CA LYS A 117 6.01 -2.48 14.79
C LYS A 117 7.37 -2.09 14.19
N GLU A 118 8.46 -2.50 14.83
CA GLU A 118 9.84 -2.32 14.37
C GLU A 118 10.15 -3.08 13.05
N LYS A 119 9.30 -4.02 12.67
CA LYS A 119 9.39 -4.78 11.41
C LYS A 119 8.46 -4.26 10.32
N ILE A 120 7.68 -3.20 10.58
CA ILE A 120 6.80 -2.57 9.60
C ILE A 120 7.53 -1.38 8.99
N LEU A 121 7.63 -1.35 7.66
CA LEU A 121 8.05 -0.22 6.86
C LEU A 121 6.84 0.34 6.10
N VAL A 122 6.50 1.60 6.32
CA VAL A 122 5.44 2.30 5.59
C VAL A 122 6.06 3.25 4.57
N GLY A 123 5.77 3.00 3.30
CA GLY A 123 6.21 3.84 2.17
C GLY A 123 5.19 4.91 1.83
N ILE A 124 5.54 6.18 2.00
CA ILE A 124 4.64 7.30 1.71
C ILE A 124 4.57 7.55 0.20
N GLN A 125 3.36 7.52 -0.35
CA GLN A 125 3.07 7.83 -1.75
C GLN A 125 2.48 9.24 -1.91
N GLY A 126 1.72 9.68 -0.95
CA GLY A 126 1.11 10.99 -0.78
C GLY A 126 0.59 11.11 0.64
N ILE A 127 0.19 12.30 1.06
CA ILE A 127 -0.33 12.55 2.40
C ILE A 127 -1.76 13.06 2.29
N CYS A 128 -2.74 12.18 2.55
CA CYS A 128 -4.17 12.45 2.41
C CYS A 128 -4.64 13.61 3.28
N THR A 129 -4.11 13.73 4.50
CA THR A 129 -4.41 14.86 5.41
C THR A 129 -4.09 16.19 4.75
N LEU A 130 -2.90 16.32 4.17
CA LEU A 130 -2.47 17.56 3.51
C LEU A 130 -3.21 17.80 2.20
N CYS A 131 -3.54 16.73 1.47
CA CYS A 131 -4.41 16.83 0.30
C CYS A 131 -5.78 17.38 0.67
N ALA A 132 -6.35 16.97 1.82
CA ALA A 132 -7.62 17.48 2.31
C ALA A 132 -7.54 18.96 2.72
N GLU A 133 -6.47 19.36 3.41
CA GLU A 133 -6.23 20.74 3.85
C GLU A 133 -6.05 21.70 2.67
N ALA A 134 -5.28 21.28 1.67
CA ALA A 134 -4.99 22.07 0.47
C ALA A 134 -5.99 21.86 -0.68
N TYR A 135 -7.08 21.10 -0.47
CA TYR A 135 -7.95 20.64 -1.55
C TYR A 135 -8.57 21.77 -2.37
N PHE A 136 -8.85 22.87 -1.73
CA PHE A 136 -9.43 24.08 -2.36
C PHE A 136 -8.42 25.21 -2.51
N ALA A 137 -7.12 24.95 -2.37
CA ALA A 137 -6.10 26.00 -2.50
C ALA A 137 -6.27 26.80 -3.79
N ASP A 138 -6.30 28.14 -3.64
CA ASP A 138 -6.49 29.11 -4.72
C ASP A 138 -7.80 28.97 -5.55
N MET A 139 -8.75 28.16 -5.10
CA MET A 139 -10.03 27.98 -5.78
C MET A 139 -11.05 29.02 -5.30
N PRO A 140 -11.71 29.77 -6.20
CA PRO A 140 -12.77 30.70 -5.81
C PRO A 140 -13.96 29.97 -5.15
N GLU A 141 -14.56 30.57 -4.11
CA GLU A 141 -15.73 30.03 -3.43
C GLU A 141 -16.88 29.68 -4.39
N SER A 142 -17.07 30.48 -5.45
CA SER A 142 -18.08 30.23 -6.47
C SER A 142 -17.86 28.91 -7.22
N GLU A 143 -16.63 28.45 -7.34
CA GLU A 143 -16.30 27.17 -7.99
C GLU A 143 -16.45 26.00 -7.02
N ILE A 144 -16.05 26.18 -5.76
CA ILE A 144 -16.16 25.14 -4.72
C ILE A 144 -17.62 24.69 -4.53
N HIS A 145 -18.56 25.63 -4.65
CA HIS A 145 -20.00 25.36 -4.48
C HIS A 145 -20.72 24.93 -5.75
N LYS A 146 -20.05 24.93 -6.91
CA LYS A 146 -20.66 24.43 -8.14
C LYS A 146 -20.94 22.94 -8.02
N THR A 147 -22.18 22.59 -8.32
CA THR A 147 -22.61 21.20 -8.33
C THR A 147 -23.25 20.92 -9.68
N THR A 148 -22.71 19.97 -10.41
CA THR A 148 -23.30 19.51 -11.69
C THR A 148 -24.34 18.41 -11.42
N PHE A 149 -25.22 18.15 -12.39
CA PHE A 149 -26.16 17.03 -12.29
C PHE A 149 -25.44 15.69 -12.10
N ARG A 150 -24.29 15.52 -12.73
CA ARG A 150 -23.41 14.33 -12.57
C ARG A 150 -22.95 14.18 -11.12
N ASP A 151 -22.52 15.27 -10.49
CA ASP A 151 -22.03 15.27 -9.11
C ASP A 151 -23.13 14.91 -8.12
N LEU A 152 -24.37 15.35 -8.39
CA LEU A 152 -25.53 14.96 -7.60
C LEU A 152 -25.84 13.46 -7.72
N VAL A 153 -25.82 12.92 -8.94
CA VAL A 153 -26.09 11.51 -9.18
C VAL A 153 -25.00 10.61 -8.59
N LYS A 154 -23.74 11.01 -8.75
CA LYS A 154 -22.57 10.24 -8.27
C LYS A 154 -22.23 10.52 -6.80
N LYS A 155 -22.83 11.51 -6.16
CA LYS A 155 -22.46 12.01 -4.84
C LYS A 155 -20.96 12.35 -4.74
N ASP A 156 -20.45 13.00 -5.76
CA ASP A 156 -19.02 13.19 -6.00
C ASP A 156 -18.67 14.68 -6.20
N THR A 157 -19.21 15.53 -5.34
CA THR A 157 -18.89 16.96 -5.31
C THR A 157 -17.48 17.23 -4.81
N LEU A 158 -16.89 18.39 -5.11
CA LEU A 158 -15.58 18.79 -4.60
C LEU A 158 -15.49 18.69 -3.08
N ARG A 159 -16.54 19.12 -2.36
CA ARG A 159 -16.61 18.98 -0.88
C ARG A 159 -16.62 17.50 -0.45
N SER A 160 -17.40 16.67 -1.14
CA SER A 160 -17.42 15.23 -0.85
C SER A 160 -16.05 14.58 -1.05
N GLN A 161 -15.31 15.00 -2.09
CA GLN A 161 -13.96 14.52 -2.32
C GLN A 161 -12.99 14.96 -1.22
N GLN A 162 -13.02 16.24 -0.82
CA GLN A 162 -12.23 16.74 0.30
C GLN A 162 -12.51 15.95 1.58
N GLU A 163 -13.79 15.72 1.89
CA GLU A 163 -14.19 14.96 3.08
C GLU A 163 -13.68 13.50 3.04
N LYS A 164 -13.68 12.87 1.85
CA LYS A 164 -13.09 11.54 1.68
C LYS A 164 -11.58 11.55 1.98
N PHE A 165 -10.85 12.54 1.46
CA PHE A 165 -9.43 12.71 1.80
C PHE A 165 -9.21 12.94 3.29
N ALA A 166 -10.03 13.77 3.92
CA ALA A 166 -9.94 14.02 5.36
C ALA A 166 -10.15 12.74 6.19
N ARG A 167 -11.15 11.91 5.84
CA ARG A 167 -11.36 10.60 6.51
C ARG A 167 -10.19 9.63 6.29
N ARG A 168 -9.66 9.56 5.08
CA ARG A 168 -8.45 8.77 4.78
C ARG A 168 -7.25 9.28 5.58
N GLY A 169 -7.09 10.59 5.69
CA GLY A 169 -6.04 11.22 6.48
C GLY A 169 -6.06 10.85 7.95
N VAL A 170 -7.24 10.61 8.54
CA VAL A 170 -7.32 10.11 9.94
C VAL A 170 -6.69 8.73 10.05
N MET A 171 -7.02 7.82 9.13
CA MET A 171 -6.47 6.45 9.11
C MET A 171 -4.98 6.43 8.80
N GLU A 172 -4.56 7.24 7.84
CA GLU A 172 -3.15 7.45 7.48
C GLU A 172 -2.32 7.90 8.68
N ARG A 173 -2.79 8.92 9.38
CA ARG A 173 -2.09 9.44 10.56
C ARG A 173 -1.92 8.38 11.64
N GLU A 174 -2.97 7.62 11.95
CA GLU A 174 -2.88 6.53 12.90
C GLU A 174 -1.89 5.44 12.44
N ALA A 175 -1.90 5.07 11.16
CA ALA A 175 -0.95 4.11 10.60
C ALA A 175 0.51 4.59 10.77
N ILE A 176 0.78 5.86 10.48
CA ILE A 176 2.10 6.47 10.65
C ILE A 176 2.51 6.51 12.12
N GLU A 177 1.59 6.85 13.05
CA GLU A 177 1.86 6.88 14.48
C GLU A 177 2.20 5.49 15.06
N LEU A 178 1.70 4.41 14.45
CA LEU A 178 1.95 3.02 14.84
C LEU A 178 3.20 2.40 14.19
N ALA A 179 3.61 2.88 13.02
CA ALA A 179 4.71 2.30 12.24
C ALA A 179 6.06 2.49 12.94
N GLY A 180 6.93 1.47 12.89
CA GLY A 180 8.29 1.56 13.40
C GLY A 180 9.27 2.19 12.41
N ASN A 181 9.01 2.03 11.11
CA ASN A 181 9.86 2.55 10.04
C ASN A 181 9.02 3.21 8.96
N ILE A 182 9.52 4.29 8.41
CA ILE A 182 8.86 5.09 7.37
C ILE A 182 9.88 5.40 6.29
N THR A 183 9.43 5.36 5.04
CA THR A 183 10.19 5.87 3.90
C THR A 183 9.29 6.76 3.05
N GLY A 184 9.87 7.75 2.42
CA GLY A 184 9.17 8.67 1.53
C GLY A 184 10.07 9.17 0.42
N ARG A 185 9.52 9.98 -0.46
CA ARG A 185 10.21 10.44 -1.68
C ARG A 185 10.69 11.87 -1.59
N THR A 186 10.24 12.61 -0.59
CA THR A 186 10.49 14.06 -0.49
C THR A 186 10.88 14.47 0.92
N ALA A 187 11.58 15.60 1.05
CA ALA A 187 11.84 16.21 2.34
C ALA A 187 10.55 16.58 3.09
N TRP A 188 9.48 16.84 2.36
CA TRP A 188 8.17 17.13 2.92
C TRP A 188 7.56 15.91 3.63
N ASP A 189 7.59 14.73 3.00
CA ASP A 189 7.14 13.48 3.62
C ASP A 189 7.87 13.25 4.94
N ARG A 190 9.20 13.44 4.94
CA ARG A 190 10.01 13.31 6.13
C ARG A 190 9.60 14.28 7.25
N VAL A 191 9.43 15.56 6.94
CA VAL A 191 9.06 16.57 7.93
C VAL A 191 7.72 16.23 8.57
N VAL A 192 6.71 15.92 7.76
CA VAL A 192 5.35 15.65 8.26
C VAL A 192 5.30 14.36 9.06
N THR A 193 5.84 13.28 8.53
CA THR A 193 5.80 11.98 9.23
C THR A 193 6.62 11.97 10.50
N THR A 194 7.78 12.65 10.52
CA THR A 194 8.57 12.81 11.75
C THR A 194 7.84 13.65 12.79
N ALA A 195 7.06 14.65 12.38
CA ALA A 195 6.24 15.43 13.31
C ALA A 195 5.12 14.59 13.93
N TRP A 196 4.54 13.65 13.17
CA TRP A 196 3.49 12.76 13.67
C TRP A 196 4.04 11.59 14.49
N ASN A 197 5.16 11.00 14.05
CA ASN A 197 5.83 9.90 14.75
C ASN A 197 7.34 10.14 14.88
N PRO A 198 7.78 10.89 15.89
CA PRO A 198 9.21 11.16 16.10
C PRO A 198 10.01 9.93 16.56
N LYS A 199 9.35 8.81 16.84
CA LYS A 199 10.01 7.56 17.26
C LYS A 199 10.31 6.63 16.10
N ALA A 200 9.65 6.79 14.96
CA ALA A 200 9.89 5.97 13.79
C ALA A 200 11.26 6.29 13.16
N HIS A 201 11.91 5.28 12.65
CA HIS A 201 13.07 5.47 11.77
C HIS A 201 12.61 5.92 10.39
N TYR A 202 13.21 6.99 9.89
CA TYR A 202 12.94 7.49 8.54
C TYR A 202 14.13 7.22 7.61
N TYR A 203 13.87 6.55 6.49
CA TYR A 203 14.86 6.17 5.47
C TYR A 203 14.74 7.04 4.22
#